data_9aeeb67f891ebd3864ac52b3a9bc66f4
#
_entry.id   9aeeb67f891ebd3864ac52b3a9bc66f4
#
_cell.length_a   1.000
_cell.length_b   1.000
_cell.length_c   1.000
_cell.angle_alpha   90.00
_cell.angle_beta   90.00
_cell.angle_gamma   90.00
#
_symmetry.space_group_name_H-M   'P 1'
#
loop_
_entity.id
_entity.type
_entity.pdbx_description
1 polymer ?
#
loop_
_entity_poly.entity_id
_entity_poly.type
_entity_poly.pdbx_seq_one_letter_code
_entity_poly.pdbx_strand_id
1 'polypeptide(L)'
;DDAFKWLEADTGSYDVIIIDLPDPTNYSLGKLYTTAFYSLVEQRLAGAGLMVVQTTSPLYARESFWTVARTIEAVGLTVHPYHALVPSFGDWGYLIASHRPYRPPTRLPAELDGKLRFLTPDVLPGLFVFPADMQRVPAEVNRLDNQVLVQTFEREWGRVTPE
;
A
#
# COMPACT_ATOMS: atom_id res chain seq x y z
N ASP A 1 -16.15 6.67 11.61
CA ASP A 1 -16.80 5.39 11.26
C ASP A 1 -15.74 4.30 11.06
N ASP A 2 -16.11 3.03 11.29
CA ASP A 2 -15.23 1.90 11.03
C ASP A 2 -15.22 1.62 9.52
N ALA A 3 -14.07 1.76 8.89
CA ALA A 3 -13.90 1.58 7.45
C ALA A 3 -14.35 0.19 6.97
N PHE A 4 -14.13 -0.85 7.78
CA PHE A 4 -14.55 -2.21 7.46
C PHE A 4 -16.07 -2.30 7.35
N LYS A 5 -16.79 -1.80 8.37
CA LYS A 5 -18.27 -1.77 8.39
C LYS A 5 -18.85 -0.88 7.29
N TRP A 6 -18.15 0.21 6.99
CA TRP A 6 -18.59 1.08 5.89
C TRP A 6 -18.52 0.36 4.56
N LEU A 7 -17.42 -0.34 4.27
CA LEU A 7 -17.28 -1.14 3.05
C LEU A 7 -18.28 -2.30 2.94
N GLU A 8 -18.62 -2.94 4.07
CA GLU A 8 -19.64 -3.98 4.09
C GLU A 8 -21.03 -3.45 3.68
N ALA A 9 -21.37 -2.24 4.10
CA ALA A 9 -22.67 -1.63 3.82
C ALA A 9 -22.71 -0.92 2.47
N ASP A 10 -21.58 -0.51 1.92
CA ASP A 10 -21.49 0.22 0.66
C ASP A 10 -21.80 -0.69 -0.54
N THR A 11 -22.46 -0.13 -1.55
CA THR A 11 -22.77 -0.81 -2.81
C THR A 11 -22.22 -0.08 -4.03
N GLY A 12 -21.44 0.98 -3.80
CA GLY A 12 -20.84 1.80 -4.84
C GLY A 12 -19.77 1.07 -5.64
N SER A 13 -19.40 1.65 -6.77
CA SER A 13 -18.25 1.27 -7.58
C SER A 13 -17.41 2.50 -7.85
N TYR A 14 -16.11 2.40 -7.66
CA TYR A 14 -15.20 3.57 -7.67
C TYR A 14 -14.06 3.36 -8.65
N ASP A 15 -13.78 4.41 -9.42
CA ASP A 15 -12.64 4.43 -10.35
C ASP A 15 -11.31 4.65 -9.62
N VAL A 16 -11.34 5.32 -8.45
CA VAL A 16 -10.17 5.54 -7.61
C VAL A 16 -10.54 5.32 -6.16
N ILE A 17 -9.77 4.47 -5.47
CA ILE A 17 -9.87 4.24 -4.04
C ILE A 17 -8.52 4.56 -3.40
N ILE A 18 -8.49 5.52 -2.48
CA ILE A 18 -7.28 5.88 -1.72
C ILE A 18 -7.46 5.39 -0.28
N ILE A 19 -6.53 4.55 0.17
CA ILE A 19 -6.53 3.95 1.50
C ILE A 19 -5.35 4.51 2.27
N ASP A 20 -5.65 5.34 3.26
CA ASP A 20 -4.72 5.92 4.21
C ASP A 20 -5.21 5.57 5.61
N LEU A 21 -4.63 4.53 6.19
CA LEU A 21 -5.06 3.94 7.46
C LEU A 21 -3.93 4.04 8.49
N PRO A 22 -4.27 4.09 9.79
CA PRO A 22 -3.26 4.01 10.85
C PRO A 22 -2.43 2.73 10.75
N ASP A 23 -1.18 2.81 11.21
CA ASP A 23 -0.27 1.67 11.27
C ASP A 23 -0.87 0.47 12.01
N PRO A 24 -0.60 -0.78 11.58
CA PRO A 24 -1.17 -1.99 12.18
C PRO A 24 -0.51 -2.37 13.51
N THR A 25 -0.55 -1.45 14.47
CA THR A 25 0.08 -1.58 15.81
C THR A 25 -0.69 -2.49 16.77
N ASN A 26 -1.88 -2.93 16.40
CA ASN A 26 -2.71 -3.86 17.18
C ASN A 26 -3.70 -4.60 16.27
N TYR A 27 -4.34 -5.63 16.81
CA TYR A 27 -5.28 -6.47 16.05
C TYR A 27 -6.51 -5.72 15.51
N SER A 28 -6.96 -4.67 16.19
CA SER A 28 -8.09 -3.85 15.73
C SER A 28 -7.76 -3.04 14.49
N LEU A 29 -6.53 -2.58 14.36
CA LEU A 29 -6.01 -1.90 13.17
C LEU A 29 -5.53 -2.92 12.13
N GLY A 30 -4.90 -4.01 12.55
CA GLY A 30 -4.40 -5.07 11.68
C GLY A 30 -5.49 -5.72 10.81
N LYS A 31 -6.75 -5.74 11.28
CA LYS A 31 -7.89 -6.24 10.48
C LYS A 31 -8.09 -5.47 9.17
N LEU A 32 -7.73 -4.19 9.13
CA LEU A 32 -7.84 -3.30 7.96
C LEU A 32 -6.79 -3.57 6.88
N TYR A 33 -5.89 -4.51 7.12
CA TYR A 33 -4.84 -4.94 6.20
C TYR A 33 -4.98 -6.43 5.83
N THR A 34 -6.13 -7.03 6.09
CA THR A 34 -6.36 -8.46 5.84
C THR A 34 -6.97 -8.71 4.45
N THR A 35 -6.90 -9.97 4.01
CA THR A 35 -7.62 -10.41 2.80
C THR A 35 -9.11 -10.11 2.87
N ALA A 36 -9.73 -10.20 4.06
CA ALA A 36 -11.15 -9.88 4.23
C ALA A 36 -11.44 -8.41 3.90
N PHE A 37 -10.62 -7.49 4.38
CA PHE A 37 -10.75 -6.06 4.08
C PHE A 37 -10.51 -5.78 2.58
N TYR A 38 -9.41 -6.28 2.03
CA TYR A 38 -9.08 -6.04 0.62
C TYR A 38 -10.04 -6.71 -0.36
N SER A 39 -10.71 -7.81 0.03
CA SER A 39 -11.79 -8.39 -0.77
C SER A 39 -13.01 -7.47 -0.86
N LEU A 40 -13.35 -6.76 0.22
CA LEU A 40 -14.42 -5.75 0.18
C LEU A 40 -14.02 -4.57 -0.70
N VAL A 41 -12.78 -4.10 -0.61
CA VAL A 41 -12.26 -3.02 -1.47
C VAL A 41 -12.26 -3.44 -2.94
N GLU A 42 -11.79 -4.66 -3.23
CA GLU A 42 -11.76 -5.22 -4.59
C GLU A 42 -13.14 -5.23 -5.24
N GLN A 43 -14.18 -5.63 -4.48
CA GLN A 43 -15.58 -5.61 -4.96
C GLN A 43 -16.11 -4.20 -5.26
N ARG A 44 -15.54 -3.16 -4.68
CA ARG A 44 -15.90 -1.75 -4.90
C ARG A 44 -15.05 -1.09 -5.98
N LEU A 45 -13.96 -1.70 -6.39
CA LEU A 45 -13.09 -1.17 -7.42
C LEU A 45 -13.66 -1.44 -8.80
N ALA A 46 -13.87 -0.39 -9.59
CA ALA A 46 -14.29 -0.52 -10.98
C ALA A 46 -13.29 -1.35 -11.80
N GLY A 47 -13.74 -2.01 -12.85
CA GLY A 47 -12.90 -2.92 -13.65
C GLY A 47 -11.66 -2.28 -14.29
N ALA A 48 -11.65 -0.95 -14.47
CA ALA A 48 -10.49 -0.15 -14.88
C ALA A 48 -9.97 0.75 -13.75
N GLY A 49 -10.50 0.60 -12.53
CA GLY A 49 -10.17 1.43 -11.37
C GLY A 49 -8.80 1.15 -10.81
N LEU A 50 -8.29 2.11 -10.06
CA LEU A 50 -7.01 2.05 -9.34
C LEU A 50 -7.24 2.22 -7.84
N MET A 51 -6.67 1.34 -7.06
CA MET A 51 -6.55 1.48 -5.62
C MET A 51 -5.12 1.93 -5.28
N VAL A 52 -4.98 2.86 -4.34
CA VAL A 52 -3.68 3.22 -3.76
C VAL A 52 -3.75 3.01 -2.26
N VAL A 53 -2.77 2.30 -1.72
CA VAL A 53 -2.65 2.05 -0.29
C VAL A 53 -1.36 2.65 0.23
N GLN A 54 -1.45 3.52 1.23
CA GLN A 54 -0.32 3.86 2.07
C GLN A 54 0.01 2.65 2.94
N THR A 55 1.29 2.30 3.03
CA THR A 55 1.76 1.18 3.81
C THR A 55 2.75 1.65 4.88
N THR A 56 3.93 1.10 4.86
CA THR A 56 5.03 1.44 5.77
C THR A 56 6.33 1.60 4.97
N SER A 57 7.43 1.91 5.63
CA SER A 57 8.72 2.02 4.96
C SER A 57 9.21 0.68 4.41
N PRO A 58 9.46 0.55 3.11
CA PRO A 58 10.07 -0.67 2.54
C PRO A 58 11.53 -0.84 2.94
N LEU A 59 12.16 0.19 3.50
CA LEU A 59 13.52 0.14 4.02
C LEU A 59 13.57 -0.35 5.47
N TYR A 60 12.75 0.22 6.35
CA TYR A 60 12.77 -0.07 7.79
C TYR A 60 11.87 -1.24 8.18
N ALA A 61 10.75 -1.43 7.49
CA ALA A 61 9.78 -2.48 7.75
C ALA A 61 9.49 -3.27 6.46
N ARG A 62 10.55 -3.85 5.90
CA ARG A 62 10.55 -4.46 4.58
C ARG A 62 9.57 -5.63 4.47
N GLU A 63 9.58 -6.54 5.44
CA GLU A 63 8.69 -7.70 5.44
C GLU A 63 7.23 -7.27 5.60
N SER A 64 6.96 -6.29 6.45
CA SER A 64 5.62 -5.70 6.61
C SER A 64 5.11 -5.08 5.32
N PHE A 65 5.94 -4.30 4.62
CA PHE A 65 5.58 -3.72 3.32
C PHE A 65 5.19 -4.81 2.31
N TRP A 66 6.01 -5.86 2.18
CA TRP A 66 5.74 -6.93 1.22
C TRP A 66 4.64 -7.89 1.68
N THR A 67 4.35 -7.97 2.99
CA THR A 67 3.17 -8.66 3.54
C THR A 67 1.88 -7.99 3.06
N VAL A 68 1.79 -6.65 3.08
CA VAL A 68 0.63 -5.93 2.55
C VAL A 68 0.48 -6.17 1.05
N ALA A 69 1.56 -6.06 0.29
CA ALA A 69 1.54 -6.34 -1.14
C ALA A 69 1.04 -7.76 -1.44
N ARG A 70 1.59 -8.76 -0.74
CA ARG A 70 1.19 -10.17 -0.88
C ARG A 70 -0.27 -10.41 -0.52
N THR A 71 -0.78 -9.69 0.47
CA THR A 71 -2.17 -9.79 0.91
C THR A 71 -3.14 -9.23 -0.13
N ILE A 72 -2.80 -8.12 -0.77
CA ILE A 72 -3.58 -7.54 -1.87
C ILE A 72 -3.56 -8.45 -3.10
N GLU A 73 -2.41 -9.02 -3.44
CA GLU A 73 -2.30 -10.01 -4.53
C GLU A 73 -3.18 -11.25 -4.28
N ALA A 74 -3.30 -11.67 -3.03
CA ALA A 74 -4.09 -12.84 -2.66
C ALA A 74 -5.60 -12.68 -2.89
N VAL A 75 -6.09 -11.46 -3.06
CA VAL A 75 -7.50 -11.18 -3.43
C VAL A 75 -7.69 -10.98 -4.94
N GLY A 76 -6.66 -11.25 -5.74
CA GLY A 76 -6.75 -11.25 -7.20
C GLY A 76 -6.36 -9.94 -7.89
N LEU A 77 -5.86 -8.95 -7.14
CA LEU A 77 -5.38 -7.70 -7.71
C LEU A 77 -3.89 -7.79 -8.11
N THR A 78 -3.53 -7.07 -9.16
CA THR A 78 -2.13 -6.85 -9.54
C THR A 78 -1.58 -5.67 -8.79
N VAL A 79 -0.41 -5.82 -8.15
CA VAL A 79 0.21 -4.78 -7.31
C VAL A 79 1.44 -4.20 -7.99
N HIS A 80 1.53 -2.86 -7.97
CA HIS A 80 2.71 -2.09 -8.39
C HIS A 80 3.18 -1.22 -7.22
N PRO A 81 4.28 -1.59 -6.57
CA PRO A 81 4.83 -0.83 -5.46
C PRO A 81 5.52 0.44 -5.95
N TYR A 82 5.44 1.50 -5.15
CA TYR A 82 6.30 2.67 -5.28
C TYR A 82 6.67 3.22 -3.90
N HIS A 83 7.67 4.05 -3.85
CA HIS A 83 8.08 4.71 -2.61
C HIS A 83 8.46 6.17 -2.87
N ALA A 84 8.39 6.97 -1.83
CA ALA A 84 8.75 8.38 -1.89
C ALA A 84 9.33 8.84 -0.55
N LEU A 85 10.27 9.77 -0.60
CA LEU A 85 10.80 10.41 0.60
C LEU A 85 9.73 11.35 1.17
N VAL A 86 9.25 11.02 2.36
CA VAL A 86 8.36 11.86 3.17
C VAL A 86 9.20 12.52 4.28
N PRO A 87 9.31 13.86 4.33
CA PRO A 87 10.27 14.54 5.23
C PRO A 87 10.17 14.15 6.70
N SER A 88 8.95 13.81 7.16
CA SER A 88 8.69 13.43 8.57
C SER A 88 8.89 11.95 8.87
N PHE A 89 8.91 11.08 7.84
CA PHE A 89 8.88 9.62 7.99
C PHE A 89 10.04 8.91 7.29
N GLY A 90 10.82 9.61 6.46
CA GLY A 90 11.84 9.00 5.63
C GLY A 90 11.28 8.40 4.35
N ASP A 91 11.88 7.30 3.88
CA ASP A 91 11.44 6.61 2.67
C ASP A 91 10.19 5.77 2.98
N TRP A 92 9.06 6.18 2.40
CA TRP A 92 7.74 5.61 2.70
C TRP A 92 7.14 4.90 1.50
N GLY A 93 6.51 3.76 1.76
CA GLY A 93 6.03 2.86 0.72
C GLY A 93 4.53 2.96 0.47
N TYR A 94 4.19 2.77 -0.78
CA TYR A 94 2.82 2.77 -1.30
C TYR A 94 2.63 1.65 -2.29
N LEU A 95 1.38 1.19 -2.43
CA LEU A 95 1.01 0.15 -3.37
C LEU A 95 -0.13 0.65 -4.26
N ILE A 96 0.10 0.67 -5.57
CA ILE A 96 -0.99 0.80 -6.55
C ILE A 96 -1.48 -0.61 -6.86
N ALA A 97 -2.80 -0.83 -6.82
CA ALA A 97 -3.38 -2.10 -7.18
C ALA A 97 -4.57 -1.94 -8.14
N SER A 98 -4.78 -2.92 -8.99
CA SER A 98 -5.82 -2.92 -10.02
C SER A 98 -6.16 -4.33 -10.49
N HIS A 99 -7.34 -4.49 -11.11
CA HIS A 99 -7.72 -5.76 -11.75
C HIS A 99 -6.85 -6.13 -12.96
N ARG A 100 -6.25 -5.14 -13.60
CA ARG A 100 -5.41 -5.30 -14.78
C ARG A 100 -3.99 -4.86 -14.49
N PRO A 101 -2.98 -5.40 -15.20
CA PRO A 101 -1.62 -4.93 -15.06
C PRO A 101 -1.53 -3.41 -15.29
N TYR A 102 -1.05 -2.70 -14.29
CA TYR A 102 -0.81 -1.26 -14.34
C TYR A 102 0.57 -0.98 -14.93
N ARG A 103 0.67 0.06 -15.74
CA ARG A 103 1.98 0.54 -16.22
C ARG A 103 2.25 1.89 -15.56
N PRO A 104 3.35 2.01 -14.81
CA PRO A 104 3.73 3.30 -14.23
C PRO A 104 3.80 4.39 -15.29
N PRO A 105 3.33 5.60 -15.01
CA PRO A 105 3.43 6.70 -15.94
C PRO A 105 4.90 7.12 -16.12
N THR A 106 5.27 7.46 -17.34
CA THR A 106 6.62 7.98 -17.66
C THR A 106 6.61 9.50 -17.85
N ARG A 107 5.43 10.11 -17.83
CA ARG A 107 5.24 11.56 -18.00
C ARG A 107 4.10 12.03 -17.10
N LEU A 108 4.18 13.29 -16.69
CA LEU A 108 3.07 13.96 -16.04
C LEU A 108 2.05 14.46 -17.08
N PRO A 109 0.76 14.53 -16.72
CA PRO A 109 -0.21 15.25 -17.51
C PRO A 109 0.23 16.71 -17.76
N ALA A 110 -0.03 17.22 -18.96
CA ALA A 110 0.42 18.57 -19.34
C ALA A 110 -0.12 19.66 -18.39
N GLU A 111 -1.31 19.43 -17.81
CA GLU A 111 -1.93 20.34 -16.85
C GLU A 111 -1.17 20.46 -15.53
N LEU A 112 -0.32 19.49 -15.21
CA LEU A 112 0.49 19.42 -13.98
C LEU A 112 1.95 19.79 -14.22
N ASP A 113 2.40 19.87 -15.48
CA ASP A 113 3.78 20.16 -15.82
C ASP A 113 4.21 21.54 -15.29
N GLY A 114 5.33 21.58 -14.59
CA GLY A 114 5.84 22.78 -13.93
C GLY A 114 5.04 23.30 -12.73
N LYS A 115 3.90 22.66 -12.37
CA LYS A 115 3.06 23.06 -11.23
C LYS A 115 3.36 22.31 -9.94
N LEU A 116 3.98 21.15 -10.03
CA LEU A 116 4.32 20.31 -8.87
C LEU A 116 5.78 20.54 -8.46
N ARG A 117 6.02 20.69 -7.15
CA ARG A 117 7.37 20.96 -6.61
C ARG A 117 8.17 19.67 -6.41
N PHE A 118 7.53 18.60 -5.99
CA PHE A 118 8.17 17.31 -5.74
C PHE A 118 8.10 16.40 -6.95
N LEU A 119 6.92 16.18 -7.49
CA LEU A 119 6.71 15.26 -8.60
C LEU A 119 7.04 15.97 -9.92
N THR A 120 8.22 15.69 -10.44
CA THR A 120 8.70 16.15 -11.75
C THR A 120 8.87 14.97 -12.71
N PRO A 121 8.97 15.20 -14.04
CA PRO A 121 9.27 14.14 -14.99
C PRO A 121 10.54 13.34 -14.66
N ASP A 122 11.55 13.99 -14.09
CA ASP A 122 12.81 13.35 -13.71
C ASP A 122 12.69 12.48 -12.44
N VAL A 123 11.85 12.89 -11.49
CA VAL A 123 11.63 12.16 -10.23
C VAL A 123 10.69 10.98 -10.42
N LEU A 124 9.68 11.13 -11.27
CA LEU A 124 8.61 10.14 -11.44
C LEU A 124 9.09 8.70 -11.68
N PRO A 125 10.04 8.41 -12.58
CA PRO A 125 10.52 7.04 -12.79
C PRO A 125 11.21 6.46 -11.55
N GLY A 126 11.91 7.28 -10.78
CA GLY A 126 12.66 6.88 -9.59
C GLY A 126 11.77 6.34 -8.47
N LEU A 127 10.50 6.77 -8.39
CA LEU A 127 9.56 6.29 -7.38
C LEU A 127 9.29 4.78 -7.48
N PHE A 128 9.47 4.19 -8.66
CA PHE A 128 9.23 2.78 -8.93
C PHE A 128 10.50 1.92 -8.92
N VAL A 129 11.64 2.51 -8.55
CA VAL A 129 12.93 1.81 -8.52
C VAL A 129 13.26 1.42 -7.08
N PHE A 130 13.28 0.13 -6.81
CA PHE A 130 13.58 -0.43 -5.48
C PHE A 130 15.04 -0.91 -5.43
N PRO A 131 15.91 -0.30 -4.61
CA PRO A 131 17.26 -0.81 -4.37
C PRO A 131 17.24 -2.18 -3.67
N ALA A 132 18.37 -2.87 -3.66
CA ALA A 132 18.46 -4.28 -3.21
C ALA A 132 17.96 -4.53 -1.79
N ASP A 133 18.13 -3.56 -0.88
CA ASP A 133 17.67 -3.62 0.51
C ASP A 133 16.17 -3.38 0.70
N MET A 134 15.49 -2.90 -0.33
CA MET A 134 14.04 -2.65 -0.37
C MET A 134 13.28 -3.64 -1.26
N GLN A 135 14.00 -4.43 -2.07
CA GLN A 135 13.39 -5.40 -3.00
C GLN A 135 12.55 -6.43 -2.27
N ARG A 136 11.67 -7.08 -3.05
CA ARG A 136 10.74 -8.09 -2.56
C ARG A 136 11.43 -9.19 -1.76
N VAL A 137 10.81 -9.54 -0.64
CA VAL A 137 11.17 -10.68 0.20
C VAL A 137 9.98 -11.64 0.30
N PRO A 138 10.19 -12.93 0.65
CA PRO A 138 9.10 -13.82 1.01
C PRO A 138 8.27 -13.20 2.15
N ALA A 139 6.96 -13.23 1.99
CA ALA A 139 6.03 -12.67 2.96
C ALA A 139 4.76 -13.52 3.03
N GLU A 140 4.18 -13.60 4.20
CA GLU A 140 2.91 -14.30 4.41
C GLU A 140 1.72 -13.43 4.04
N VAL A 141 0.58 -14.07 3.77
CA VAL A 141 -0.70 -13.40 3.56
C VAL A 141 -1.32 -13.08 4.91
N ASN A 142 -1.65 -11.81 5.13
CA ASN A 142 -2.30 -11.35 6.35
C ASN A 142 -3.80 -11.63 6.30
N ARG A 143 -4.30 -12.44 7.24
CA ARG A 143 -5.70 -12.84 7.37
C ARG A 143 -6.24 -12.47 8.75
N LEU A 144 -7.56 -12.53 8.93
CA LEU A 144 -8.20 -12.30 10.23
C LEU A 144 -7.77 -13.32 11.30
N ASP A 145 -7.46 -14.55 10.91
CA ASP A 145 -7.11 -15.64 11.80
C ASP A 145 -5.63 -15.68 12.19
N ASN A 146 -4.72 -15.14 11.38
CA ASN A 146 -3.29 -15.13 11.69
C ASN A 146 -2.74 -13.75 12.08
N GLN A 147 -3.30 -12.69 11.51
CA GLN A 147 -2.87 -11.29 11.70
C GLN A 147 -1.34 -11.11 11.75
N VAL A 148 -0.64 -11.80 10.89
CA VAL A 148 0.82 -11.86 10.84
C VAL A 148 1.47 -10.47 10.70
N LEU A 149 0.78 -9.53 10.05
CA LEU A 149 1.28 -8.18 9.83
C LEU A 149 1.51 -7.43 11.16
N VAL A 150 0.64 -7.58 12.16
CA VAL A 150 0.80 -6.91 13.46
C VAL A 150 2.11 -7.33 14.12
N GLN A 151 2.38 -8.63 14.15
CA GLN A 151 3.60 -9.18 14.76
C GLN A 151 4.87 -8.80 13.97
N THR A 152 4.79 -8.82 12.64
CA THR A 152 5.91 -8.45 11.77
C THR A 152 6.23 -6.96 11.90
N PHE A 153 5.21 -6.11 11.90
CA PHE A 153 5.34 -4.67 12.06
C PHE A 153 5.98 -4.29 13.40
N GLU A 154 5.48 -4.85 14.50
CA GLU A 154 6.05 -4.64 15.84
C GLU A 154 7.52 -5.08 15.91
N ARG A 155 7.86 -6.24 15.37
CA ARG A 155 9.22 -6.76 15.33
C ARG A 155 10.18 -5.87 14.54
N GLU A 156 9.74 -5.30 13.41
CA GLU A 156 10.59 -4.49 12.54
C GLU A 156 10.76 -3.08 13.10
N TRP A 157 9.69 -2.41 13.52
CA TRP A 157 9.74 -1.06 14.08
C TRP A 157 10.36 -1.03 15.49
N GLY A 158 10.21 -2.07 16.29
CA GLY A 158 10.90 -2.22 17.58
C GLY A 158 12.42 -2.25 17.48
N ARG A 159 12.98 -2.51 16.29
CA ARG A 159 14.43 -2.44 16.03
C ARG A 159 14.90 -1.04 15.61
N VAL A 160 13.98 -0.22 15.11
CA VAL A 160 14.28 1.12 14.59
C VAL A 160 14.16 2.18 15.68
N THR A 161 13.28 1.96 16.66
CA THR A 161 13.07 2.85 17.79
C THR A 161 13.79 2.25 19.01
N PRO A 162 15.02 2.69 19.35
CA PRO A 162 15.63 2.30 20.62
C PRO A 162 14.78 2.86 21.77
N GLU A 163 14.59 2.06 22.83
CA GLU A 163 13.97 2.45 24.10
C GLU A 163 14.69 3.65 24.74
#